data_6f1620d47eaafd23db9924b619d3a87c
#
_entry.id   6f1620d47eaafd23db9924b619d3a87c
#
_cell.length_a   1.000
_cell.length_b   1.000
_cell.length_c   1.000
_cell.angle_alpha   90.00
_cell.angle_beta   90.00
_cell.angle_gamma   90.00
#
_symmetry.space_group_name_H-M   'P 1'
#
loop_
_entity.id
_entity.type
_entity.pdbx_description
1 polymer ?
#
loop_
_entity_poly.entity_id
_entity_poly.type
_entity_poly.pdbx_seq_one_letter_code
_entity_poly.pdbx_strand_id
1 'polypeptide(L)'
;MIEITTDRLCEGEVLHAFPAGQRYTPLPTVLFYHGFASSKTVYSYFAVALAQVGFRVVMPDAPEHGARFNGDAASRSQRFWPILHGNLAEYPALRDALFAANLVEEGRLAVGGASMGGMTALGIMGRHAEVRCVASLMGSGYYSSLAKTLFPPPEAFDSVLAPLAPYEAGRQLANLADRPLFLWHGEADDVVPAVESFRLQHALAREELNKNLTCVWEAGVKHRITPLALESATRFFTAHL
;
A
#
# COMPACT_ATOMS: atom_id res chain seq x y z
N MET A 1 10.26 3.63 -23.10
CA MET A 1 10.34 5.02 -22.58
C MET A 1 9.13 5.28 -21.69
N ILE A 2 9.28 6.00 -20.60
CA ILE A 2 8.19 6.36 -19.67
C ILE A 2 8.14 7.87 -19.47
N GLU A 3 7.03 8.37 -19.02
CA GLU A 3 6.84 9.73 -18.56
C GLU A 3 6.46 9.73 -17.08
N ILE A 4 6.98 10.70 -16.33
CA ILE A 4 6.64 10.92 -14.93
C ILE A 4 6.26 12.39 -14.77
N THR A 5 5.06 12.63 -14.23
CA THR A 5 4.52 13.97 -14.01
C THR A 5 4.01 14.11 -12.58
N THR A 6 3.84 15.33 -12.15
CA THR A 6 3.02 15.65 -10.97
C THR A 6 1.68 16.14 -11.47
N ASP A 7 0.63 15.41 -11.15
CA ASP A 7 -0.73 15.73 -11.54
C ASP A 7 -1.59 16.04 -10.32
N ARG A 8 -2.68 16.76 -10.51
CA ARG A 8 -3.66 16.98 -9.46
C ARG A 8 -4.86 16.08 -9.69
N LEU A 9 -5.03 15.12 -8.77
CA LEU A 9 -6.20 14.23 -8.72
C LEU A 9 -6.92 14.46 -7.39
N CYS A 10 -8.21 14.61 -7.41
CA CYS A 10 -8.99 15.07 -6.26
C CYS A 10 -8.43 16.40 -5.73
N GLU A 11 -8.25 16.48 -4.41
CA GLU A 11 -7.72 17.68 -3.74
C GLU A 11 -6.19 17.66 -3.57
N GLY A 12 -5.51 16.56 -3.99
CA GLY A 12 -4.09 16.33 -3.74
C GLY A 12 -3.22 16.23 -5.00
N GLU A 13 -1.93 16.47 -4.82
CA GLU A 13 -0.92 16.16 -5.82
C GLU A 13 -0.55 14.68 -5.77
N VAL A 14 -0.41 14.06 -6.94
CA VAL A 14 0.08 12.69 -7.11
C VAL A 14 1.28 12.67 -8.03
N LEU A 15 2.21 11.76 -7.79
CA LEU A 15 3.16 11.35 -8.81
C LEU A 15 2.42 10.42 -9.76
N HIS A 16 2.50 10.68 -11.06
CA HIS A 16 1.83 9.93 -12.10
C HIS A 16 2.84 9.48 -13.14
N ALA A 17 3.06 8.18 -13.26
CA ALA A 17 3.97 7.57 -14.22
C ALA A 17 3.20 6.65 -15.19
N PHE A 18 3.62 6.64 -16.44
CA PHE A 18 2.98 5.86 -17.51
C PHE A 18 3.94 5.67 -18.69
N PRO A 19 3.70 4.70 -19.60
CA PRO A 19 4.43 4.59 -20.85
C PRO A 19 4.30 5.85 -21.71
N ALA A 20 5.38 6.28 -22.34
CA ALA A 20 5.43 7.54 -23.08
C ALA A 20 4.35 7.61 -24.17
N GLY A 21 3.69 8.75 -24.26
CA GLY A 21 2.58 9.01 -25.19
C GLY A 21 1.24 8.41 -24.75
N GLN A 22 1.14 7.75 -23.59
CA GLN A 22 -0.10 7.10 -23.13
C GLN A 22 -0.76 7.78 -21.93
N ARG A 23 -0.53 9.10 -21.78
CA ARG A 23 -1.04 9.87 -20.64
C ARG A 23 -2.55 9.72 -20.44
N TYR A 24 -3.32 9.71 -21.53
CA TYR A 24 -4.79 9.69 -21.50
C TYR A 24 -5.39 8.35 -21.96
N THR A 25 -4.56 7.35 -22.21
CA THR A 25 -5.00 6.00 -22.58
C THR A 25 -5.41 5.24 -21.32
N PRO A 26 -6.57 4.58 -21.24
CA PRO A 26 -6.84 3.64 -20.16
C PRO A 26 -5.77 2.56 -20.10
N LEU A 27 -5.17 2.37 -18.92
CA LEU A 27 -4.10 1.40 -18.70
C LEU A 27 -4.38 0.58 -17.44
N PRO A 28 -3.81 -0.62 -17.33
CA PRO A 28 -3.70 -1.31 -16.04
C PRO A 28 -3.02 -0.37 -15.05
N THR A 29 -3.66 -0.13 -13.91
CA THR A 29 -3.26 0.95 -13.01
C THR A 29 -2.91 0.41 -11.62
N VAL A 30 -1.77 0.83 -11.09
CA VAL A 30 -1.33 0.55 -9.73
C VAL A 30 -1.34 1.85 -8.91
N LEU A 31 -2.16 1.89 -7.85
CA LEU A 31 -2.02 2.87 -6.78
C LEU A 31 -0.94 2.37 -5.81
N PHE A 32 0.12 3.16 -5.60
CA PHE A 32 1.21 2.75 -4.73
C PHE A 32 1.44 3.75 -3.59
N TYR A 33 1.38 3.27 -2.35
CA TYR A 33 1.51 4.07 -1.13
C TYR A 33 2.91 3.93 -0.51
N HIS A 34 3.52 5.07 -0.17
CA HIS A 34 4.83 5.14 0.46
C HIS A 34 4.79 4.82 1.96
N GLY A 35 5.97 4.61 2.58
CA GLY A 35 6.14 4.39 4.01
C GLY A 35 6.07 5.68 4.84
N PHE A 36 5.90 5.53 6.16
CA PHE A 36 5.93 6.64 7.12
C PHE A 36 7.26 7.39 7.06
N ALA A 37 7.23 8.69 7.31
CA ALA A 37 8.36 9.61 7.24
C ALA A 37 9.03 9.71 5.84
N SER A 38 8.33 9.28 4.78
CA SER A 38 8.79 9.30 3.40
C SER A 38 7.87 10.15 2.49
N SER A 39 7.87 9.89 1.18
CA SER A 39 7.01 10.60 0.21
C SER A 39 6.85 9.80 -1.08
N LYS A 40 5.88 10.20 -1.93
CA LYS A 40 5.74 9.69 -3.29
C LYS A 40 7.04 9.79 -4.10
N THR A 41 7.81 10.86 -3.90
CA THR A 41 9.06 11.09 -4.64
C THR A 41 10.15 10.09 -4.23
N VAL A 42 10.31 9.80 -2.93
CA VAL A 42 11.28 8.82 -2.45
C VAL A 42 10.99 7.42 -2.97
N TYR A 43 9.72 7.06 -3.11
CA TYR A 43 9.28 5.75 -3.62
C TYR A 43 9.08 5.70 -5.13
N SER A 44 9.47 6.75 -5.88
CA SER A 44 9.28 6.85 -7.34
C SER A 44 9.93 5.72 -8.14
N TYR A 45 10.90 5.01 -7.58
CA TYR A 45 11.50 3.82 -8.21
C TYR A 45 10.49 2.69 -8.47
N PHE A 46 9.43 2.55 -7.65
CA PHE A 46 8.31 1.66 -7.98
C PHE A 46 7.53 2.17 -9.19
N ALA A 47 7.29 3.49 -9.26
CA ALA A 47 6.62 4.07 -10.42
C ALA A 47 7.39 3.84 -11.70
N VAL A 48 8.73 4.00 -11.66
CA VAL A 48 9.63 3.73 -12.80
C VAL A 48 9.53 2.26 -13.22
N ALA A 49 9.75 1.33 -12.27
CA ALA A 49 9.78 -0.11 -12.56
C ALA A 49 8.45 -0.60 -13.17
N LEU A 50 7.33 -0.18 -12.59
CA LEU A 50 6.00 -0.60 -13.05
C LEU A 50 5.60 0.06 -14.37
N ALA A 51 5.91 1.35 -14.58
CA ALA A 51 5.62 2.02 -15.85
C ALA A 51 6.46 1.47 -17.02
N GLN A 52 7.67 0.99 -16.75
CA GLN A 52 8.52 0.34 -17.76
C GLN A 52 7.92 -0.96 -18.30
N VAL A 53 7.11 -1.65 -17.51
CA VAL A 53 6.42 -2.88 -17.90
C VAL A 53 4.96 -2.65 -18.35
N GLY A 54 4.57 -1.39 -18.55
CA GLY A 54 3.32 -1.02 -19.21
C GLY A 54 2.21 -0.51 -18.31
N PHE A 55 2.42 -0.40 -16.98
CA PHE A 55 1.40 0.08 -16.06
C PHE A 55 1.33 1.60 -15.99
N ARG A 56 0.15 2.11 -15.70
CA ARG A 56 -0.01 3.42 -15.07
C ARG A 56 0.25 3.28 -13.59
N VAL A 57 1.03 4.19 -13.00
CA VAL A 57 1.28 4.23 -11.56
C VAL A 57 0.90 5.59 -11.01
N VAL A 58 0.09 5.58 -9.97
CA VAL A 58 -0.32 6.80 -9.27
C VAL A 58 0.06 6.68 -7.81
N MET A 59 0.82 7.65 -7.32
CA MET A 59 1.32 7.68 -5.96
C MET A 59 0.92 8.98 -5.27
N PRO A 60 -0.02 8.94 -4.31
CA PRO A 60 -0.30 10.09 -3.44
C PRO A 60 0.76 10.25 -2.36
N ASP A 61 0.91 11.45 -1.80
CA ASP A 61 1.50 11.61 -0.47
C ASP A 61 0.44 11.34 0.60
N ALA A 62 0.82 10.61 1.62
CA ALA A 62 0.00 10.43 2.81
C ALA A 62 -0.27 11.77 3.51
N PRO A 63 -1.32 11.90 4.33
CA PRO A 63 -1.50 13.07 5.18
C PRO A 63 -0.21 13.41 5.94
N GLU A 64 0.13 14.68 6.04
CA GLU A 64 1.34 15.20 6.70
C GLU A 64 2.69 14.70 6.13
N HIS A 65 2.71 14.24 4.88
CA HIS A 65 3.93 13.79 4.20
C HIS A 65 4.13 14.48 2.85
N GLY A 66 5.37 14.49 2.38
CA GLY A 66 5.74 15.03 1.07
C GLY A 66 5.21 16.45 0.84
N ALA A 67 4.45 16.68 -0.21
CA ALA A 67 3.83 17.97 -0.52
C ALA A 67 2.74 18.41 0.49
N ARG A 68 2.28 17.49 1.35
CA ARG A 68 1.27 17.74 2.39
C ARG A 68 1.89 17.92 3.78
N PHE A 69 3.22 18.02 3.87
CA PHE A 69 3.92 18.16 5.14
C PHE A 69 3.64 19.53 5.78
N ASN A 70 3.19 19.52 7.02
CA ASN A 70 2.81 20.71 7.78
C ASN A 70 3.97 21.36 8.56
N GLY A 71 5.20 20.84 8.43
CA GLY A 71 6.37 21.34 9.16
C GLY A 71 6.62 20.68 10.51
N ASP A 72 5.69 19.90 11.04
CA ASP A 72 5.79 19.25 12.36
C ASP A 72 6.22 17.78 12.25
N ALA A 73 7.52 17.54 12.08
CA ALA A 73 8.07 16.19 12.07
C ALA A 73 8.17 15.58 13.49
N ALA A 74 8.32 16.41 14.50
CA ALA A 74 8.59 15.93 15.87
C ALA A 74 7.40 15.18 16.47
N SER A 75 6.18 15.68 16.30
CA SER A 75 4.97 15.05 16.84
C SER A 75 4.26 14.13 15.85
N ARG A 76 4.73 14.05 14.60
CA ARG A 76 4.09 13.23 13.54
C ARG A 76 3.96 11.75 13.90
N SER A 77 4.92 11.17 14.63
CA SER A 77 4.87 9.77 15.09
C SER A 77 3.66 9.49 16.00
N GLN A 78 3.21 10.49 16.78
CA GLN A 78 2.03 10.38 17.64
C GLN A 78 0.73 10.32 16.82
N ARG A 79 0.78 10.75 15.56
CA ARG A 79 -0.35 10.75 14.62
C ARG A 79 -0.26 9.64 13.56
N PHE A 80 0.63 8.67 13.76
CA PHE A 80 0.82 7.57 12.80
C PHE A 80 -0.50 6.88 12.42
N TRP A 81 -1.30 6.49 13.40
CA TRP A 81 -2.55 5.77 13.16
C TRP A 81 -3.65 6.63 12.51
N PRO A 82 -3.88 7.88 12.92
CA PRO A 82 -4.71 8.83 12.17
C PRO A 82 -4.24 9.06 10.73
N ILE A 83 -2.93 9.14 10.49
CA ILE A 83 -2.36 9.29 9.14
C ILE A 83 -2.64 8.04 8.30
N LEU A 84 -2.42 6.85 8.84
CA LEU A 84 -2.79 5.59 8.18
C LEU A 84 -4.28 5.55 7.84
N HIS A 85 -5.14 5.93 8.78
CA HIS A 85 -6.58 6.03 8.53
C HIS A 85 -6.90 7.03 7.42
N GLY A 86 -6.21 8.16 7.36
CA GLY A 86 -6.35 9.15 6.30
C GLY A 86 -6.10 8.56 4.90
N ASN A 87 -5.04 7.77 4.73
CA ASN A 87 -4.80 7.05 3.47
C ASN A 87 -5.98 6.16 3.07
N LEU A 88 -6.53 5.42 4.04
CA LEU A 88 -7.65 4.51 3.82
C LEU A 88 -8.94 5.26 3.48
N ALA A 89 -9.20 6.37 4.15
CA ALA A 89 -10.39 7.19 3.97
C ALA A 89 -10.37 7.97 2.63
N GLU A 90 -9.19 8.34 2.14
CA GLU A 90 -9.01 9.09 0.90
C GLU A 90 -9.01 8.19 -0.35
N TYR A 91 -8.79 6.87 -0.20
CA TYR A 91 -8.73 5.94 -1.33
C TYR A 91 -9.97 5.99 -2.24
N PRO A 92 -11.23 5.99 -1.75
CA PRO A 92 -12.40 6.01 -2.63
C PRO A 92 -12.43 7.24 -3.54
N ALA A 93 -12.10 8.42 -3.03
CA ALA A 93 -12.08 9.64 -3.83
C ALA A 93 -11.00 9.59 -4.92
N LEU A 94 -9.80 9.09 -4.60
CA LEU A 94 -8.72 8.93 -5.57
C LEU A 94 -9.07 7.91 -6.65
N ARG A 95 -9.64 6.77 -6.28
CA ARG A 95 -10.16 5.75 -7.20
C ARG A 95 -11.21 6.34 -8.14
N ASP A 96 -12.20 7.03 -7.59
CA ASP A 96 -13.30 7.59 -8.36
C ASP A 96 -12.81 8.65 -9.36
N ALA A 97 -11.83 9.46 -8.96
CA ALA A 97 -11.20 10.42 -9.87
C ALA A 97 -10.47 9.75 -11.04
N LEU A 98 -9.79 8.62 -10.79
CA LEU A 98 -9.12 7.85 -11.85
C LEU A 98 -10.13 7.25 -12.84
N PHE A 99 -11.24 6.70 -12.35
CA PHE A 99 -12.30 6.17 -13.21
C PHE A 99 -13.02 7.27 -13.97
N ALA A 100 -13.36 8.39 -13.33
CA ALA A 100 -13.99 9.53 -13.98
C ALA A 100 -13.12 10.13 -15.10
N ALA A 101 -11.78 10.11 -14.92
CA ALA A 101 -10.84 10.54 -15.94
C ALA A 101 -10.57 9.47 -17.02
N ASN A 102 -11.24 8.33 -16.97
CA ASN A 102 -11.05 7.19 -17.89
C ASN A 102 -9.57 6.75 -18.01
N LEU A 103 -8.85 6.71 -16.89
CA LEU A 103 -7.42 6.39 -16.87
C LEU A 103 -7.14 4.91 -16.57
N VAL A 104 -8.11 4.21 -15.96
CA VAL A 104 -8.00 2.80 -15.58
C VAL A 104 -8.64 1.92 -16.65
N GLU A 105 -7.88 0.97 -17.16
CA GLU A 105 -8.44 -0.11 -17.99
C GLU A 105 -9.42 -0.94 -17.17
N GLU A 106 -10.56 -1.31 -17.76
CA GLU A 106 -11.66 -1.97 -17.05
C GLU A 106 -11.22 -3.23 -16.28
N GLY A 107 -11.55 -3.26 -14.99
CA GLY A 107 -11.21 -4.39 -14.10
C GLY A 107 -9.71 -4.51 -13.74
N ARG A 108 -8.85 -3.55 -14.15
CA ARG A 108 -7.40 -3.63 -13.97
C ARG A 108 -6.87 -2.53 -13.06
N LEU A 109 -7.41 -2.47 -11.83
CA LEU A 109 -6.92 -1.62 -10.75
C LEU A 109 -6.27 -2.49 -9.67
N ALA A 110 -5.03 -2.16 -9.32
CA ALA A 110 -4.30 -2.79 -8.23
C ALA A 110 -3.81 -1.77 -7.21
N VAL A 111 -3.49 -2.24 -6.01
CA VAL A 111 -2.91 -1.42 -4.96
C VAL A 111 -1.63 -2.06 -4.43
N GLY A 112 -0.63 -1.25 -4.18
CA GLY A 112 0.61 -1.67 -3.53
C GLY A 112 1.09 -0.65 -2.53
N GLY A 113 2.05 -1.06 -1.72
CA GLY A 113 2.70 -0.14 -0.80
C GLY A 113 3.71 -0.81 0.11
N ALA A 114 4.50 0.01 0.79
CA ALA A 114 5.55 -0.47 1.67
C ALA A 114 5.41 0.15 3.07
N SER A 115 5.65 -0.66 4.11
CA SER A 115 5.54 -0.24 5.52
C SER A 115 4.12 0.28 5.82
N MET A 116 3.96 1.54 6.23
CA MET A 116 2.64 2.17 6.34
C MET A 116 1.81 2.04 5.05
N GLY A 117 2.45 2.17 3.88
CA GLY A 117 1.79 1.95 2.58
C GLY A 117 1.35 0.51 2.37
N GLY A 118 2.11 -0.47 2.85
CA GLY A 118 1.72 -1.88 2.86
C GLY A 118 0.52 -2.16 3.78
N MET A 119 0.48 -1.49 4.93
CA MET A 119 -0.67 -1.50 5.84
C MET A 119 -1.92 -0.91 5.15
N THR A 120 -1.74 0.23 4.47
CA THR A 120 -2.80 0.86 3.66
C THR A 120 -3.33 -0.09 2.59
N ALA A 121 -2.45 -0.74 1.83
CA ALA A 121 -2.82 -1.67 0.76
C ALA A 121 -3.65 -2.86 1.27
N LEU A 122 -3.28 -3.46 2.40
CA LEU A 122 -4.05 -4.55 3.03
C LEU A 122 -5.44 -4.08 3.48
N GLY A 123 -5.52 -2.90 4.12
CA GLY A 123 -6.81 -2.33 4.53
C GLY A 123 -7.75 -2.05 3.35
N ILE A 124 -7.20 -1.52 2.25
CA ILE A 124 -7.96 -1.29 1.01
C ILE A 124 -8.46 -2.63 0.45
N MET A 125 -7.60 -3.65 0.34
CA MET A 125 -8.00 -4.97 -0.18
C MET A 125 -9.17 -5.58 0.59
N GLY A 126 -9.13 -5.49 1.92
CA GLY A 126 -10.18 -6.03 2.78
C GLY A 126 -11.55 -5.38 2.61
N ARG A 127 -11.64 -4.18 2.03
CA ARG A 127 -12.86 -3.37 1.96
C ARG A 127 -13.34 -3.05 0.55
N HIS A 128 -12.50 -3.22 -0.46
CA HIS A 128 -12.72 -2.72 -1.82
C HIS A 128 -12.56 -3.84 -2.84
N ALA A 129 -13.69 -4.43 -3.25
CA ALA A 129 -13.73 -5.60 -4.13
C ALA A 129 -13.30 -5.29 -5.58
N GLU A 130 -13.30 -4.02 -5.98
CA GLU A 130 -12.85 -3.58 -7.30
C GLU A 130 -11.33 -3.67 -7.50
N VAL A 131 -10.55 -3.80 -6.42
CA VAL A 131 -9.09 -3.96 -6.49
C VAL A 131 -8.75 -5.38 -6.95
N ARG A 132 -8.11 -5.53 -8.09
CA ARG A 132 -7.80 -6.81 -8.74
C ARG A 132 -6.77 -7.64 -7.99
N CYS A 133 -5.71 -7.01 -7.49
CA CYS A 133 -4.65 -7.66 -6.71
C CYS A 133 -3.93 -6.65 -5.83
N VAL A 134 -3.24 -7.13 -4.79
CA VAL A 134 -2.53 -6.27 -3.83
C VAL A 134 -1.12 -6.79 -3.54
N ALA A 135 -0.16 -5.86 -3.45
CA ALA A 135 1.18 -6.12 -2.94
C ALA A 135 1.45 -5.33 -1.65
N SER A 136 1.64 -6.03 -0.53
CA SER A 136 2.04 -5.44 0.74
C SER A 136 3.48 -5.82 1.06
N LEU A 137 4.36 -4.81 1.10
CA LEU A 137 5.77 -4.99 1.43
C LEU A 137 6.03 -4.48 2.85
N MET A 138 6.62 -5.31 3.70
CA MET A 138 6.96 -5.02 5.11
C MET A 138 5.86 -4.27 5.88
N GLY A 139 4.59 -4.66 5.66
CA GLY A 139 3.41 -4.10 6.31
C GLY A 139 2.80 -5.03 7.35
N SER A 140 1.68 -4.61 7.92
CA SER A 140 0.81 -5.41 8.78
C SER A 140 -0.65 -5.06 8.53
N GLY A 141 -1.53 -6.04 8.66
CA GLY A 141 -2.98 -5.83 8.69
C GLY A 141 -3.58 -5.92 10.11
N TYR A 142 -2.76 -5.99 11.15
CA TYR A 142 -3.17 -6.16 12.54
C TYR A 142 -2.89 -4.89 13.35
N TYR A 143 -3.60 -3.81 13.04
CA TYR A 143 -3.34 -2.46 13.53
C TYR A 143 -3.44 -2.35 15.05
N SER A 144 -4.52 -2.87 15.65
CA SER A 144 -4.76 -2.75 17.09
C SER A 144 -3.71 -3.49 17.93
N SER A 145 -3.18 -4.62 17.45
CA SER A 145 -2.12 -5.32 18.15
C SER A 145 -0.76 -4.66 17.94
N LEU A 146 -0.46 -4.22 16.72
CA LEU A 146 0.79 -3.56 16.38
C LEU A 146 0.93 -2.19 17.06
N ALA A 147 -0.16 -1.44 17.24
CA ALA A 147 -0.18 -0.15 17.91
C ALA A 147 0.25 -0.18 19.39
N LYS A 148 0.31 -1.36 19.99
CA LYS A 148 0.85 -1.51 21.36
C LYS A 148 2.37 -1.34 21.41
N THR A 149 3.06 -1.52 20.28
CA THR A 149 4.53 -1.47 20.19
C THR A 149 5.03 -0.47 19.16
N LEU A 150 4.33 -0.32 18.03
CA LEU A 150 4.68 0.64 16.99
C LEU A 150 3.86 1.93 17.19
N PHE A 151 4.53 3.02 17.50
CA PHE A 151 3.92 4.32 17.70
C PHE A 151 2.64 4.27 18.58
N PRO A 152 2.75 3.75 19.81
CA PRO A 152 1.57 3.66 20.69
C PRO A 152 0.96 5.04 20.90
N PRO A 153 -0.36 5.21 20.70
CA PRO A 153 -1.02 6.46 20.97
C PRO A 153 -0.79 6.88 22.43
N PRO A 154 -0.38 8.13 22.71
CA PRO A 154 -0.07 8.58 24.07
C PRO A 154 -1.30 8.60 24.97
N GLU A 155 -2.47 8.84 24.38
CA GLU A 155 -3.77 8.91 25.07
C GLU A 155 -4.87 8.32 24.18
N ALA A 156 -6.01 7.98 24.77
CA ALA A 156 -7.22 7.57 24.07
C ALA A 156 -7.01 6.45 23.05
N PHE A 157 -6.19 5.43 23.37
CA PHE A 157 -5.78 4.34 22.50
C PHE A 157 -6.95 3.77 21.70
N ASP A 158 -8.04 3.39 22.37
CA ASP A 158 -9.21 2.78 21.73
C ASP A 158 -9.90 3.74 20.74
N SER A 159 -10.02 5.01 21.09
CA SER A 159 -10.62 6.04 20.22
C SER A 159 -9.80 6.30 18.96
N VAL A 160 -8.47 6.29 19.09
CA VAL A 160 -7.54 6.48 17.96
C VAL A 160 -7.59 5.27 17.01
N LEU A 161 -7.72 4.06 17.55
CA LEU A 161 -7.74 2.82 16.75
C LEU A 161 -9.15 2.44 16.27
N ALA A 162 -10.22 2.93 16.86
CA ALA A 162 -11.59 2.61 16.47
C ALA A 162 -11.88 2.80 14.97
N PRO A 163 -11.44 3.88 14.29
CA PRO A 163 -11.65 4.06 12.85
C PRO A 163 -10.94 3.00 11.99
N LEU A 164 -9.89 2.35 12.51
CA LEU A 164 -9.14 1.31 11.80
C LEU A 164 -9.74 -0.09 12.00
N ALA A 165 -10.63 -0.28 12.97
CA ALA A 165 -11.22 -1.59 13.28
C ALA A 165 -11.93 -2.27 12.07
N PRO A 166 -12.60 -1.55 11.14
CA PRO A 166 -13.19 -2.14 9.95
C PRO A 166 -12.16 -2.68 8.94
N TYR A 167 -10.89 -2.25 9.04
CA TYR A 167 -9.80 -2.60 8.13
C TYR A 167 -8.87 -3.69 8.68
N GLU A 168 -9.11 -4.17 9.90
CA GLU A 168 -8.32 -5.24 10.52
C GLU A 168 -8.35 -6.53 9.71
N ALA A 169 -7.18 -7.05 9.34
CA ALA A 169 -7.03 -8.25 8.52
C ALA A 169 -7.74 -9.47 9.12
N GLY A 170 -7.69 -9.62 10.44
CA GLY A 170 -8.37 -10.72 11.14
C GLY A 170 -9.90 -10.76 10.97
N ARG A 171 -10.50 -9.64 10.55
CA ARG A 171 -11.94 -9.54 10.25
C ARG A 171 -12.25 -9.67 8.76
N GLN A 172 -11.21 -9.70 7.92
CA GLN A 172 -11.31 -9.58 6.46
C GLN A 172 -10.63 -10.74 5.72
N LEU A 173 -10.32 -11.85 6.39
CA LEU A 173 -9.54 -12.95 5.79
C LEU A 173 -10.13 -13.43 4.47
N ALA A 174 -11.44 -13.59 4.38
CA ALA A 174 -12.11 -14.01 3.15
C ALA A 174 -11.88 -12.99 2.00
N ASN A 175 -12.00 -11.70 2.28
CA ASN A 175 -11.80 -10.63 1.29
C ASN A 175 -10.32 -10.47 0.89
N LEU A 176 -9.38 -10.86 1.77
CA LEU A 176 -7.94 -10.88 1.47
C LEU A 176 -7.52 -12.11 0.68
N ALA A 177 -8.36 -13.14 0.63
CA ALA A 177 -8.07 -14.44 0.02
C ALA A 177 -8.71 -14.64 -1.36
N ASP A 178 -9.74 -13.88 -1.70
CA ASP A 178 -10.53 -14.06 -2.92
C ASP A 178 -9.79 -13.60 -4.19
N ARG A 179 -8.70 -12.86 -4.03
CA ARG A 179 -7.88 -12.26 -5.10
C ARG A 179 -6.40 -12.44 -4.82
N PRO A 180 -5.52 -12.28 -5.85
CA PRO A 180 -4.08 -12.38 -5.65
C PRO A 180 -3.55 -11.38 -4.62
N LEU A 181 -2.86 -11.89 -3.59
CA LEU A 181 -2.19 -11.15 -2.54
C LEU A 181 -0.70 -11.51 -2.51
N PHE A 182 0.15 -10.50 -2.56
CA PHE A 182 1.59 -10.62 -2.40
C PHE A 182 2.04 -10.03 -1.07
N LEU A 183 2.79 -10.83 -0.30
CA LEU A 183 3.45 -10.39 0.92
C LEU A 183 4.95 -10.51 0.74
N TRP A 184 5.67 -9.44 0.97
CA TRP A 184 7.12 -9.45 1.08
C TRP A 184 7.55 -8.88 2.44
N HIS A 185 8.55 -9.53 3.09
CA HIS A 185 9.11 -9.02 4.34
C HIS A 185 10.58 -9.43 4.51
N GLY A 186 11.39 -8.50 5.05
CA GLY A 186 12.72 -8.82 5.55
C GLY A 186 12.61 -9.49 6.92
N GLU A 187 13.19 -10.68 7.09
CA GLU A 187 13.05 -11.46 8.33
C GLU A 187 13.70 -10.82 9.56
N ALA A 188 14.69 -9.91 9.35
CA ALA A 188 15.34 -9.15 10.40
C ALA A 188 14.77 -7.74 10.57
N ASP A 189 13.53 -7.50 10.13
CA ASP A 189 12.87 -6.19 10.23
C ASP A 189 12.76 -5.76 11.70
N ASP A 190 13.37 -4.63 12.01
CA ASP A 190 13.50 -4.06 13.34
C ASP A 190 12.52 -2.88 13.60
N VAL A 191 11.60 -2.62 12.67
CA VAL A 191 10.56 -1.58 12.77
C VAL A 191 9.17 -2.20 12.77
N VAL A 192 8.80 -2.89 11.68
CA VAL A 192 7.58 -3.70 11.60
C VAL A 192 8.01 -5.17 11.61
N PRO A 193 7.85 -5.88 12.72
CA PRO A 193 8.36 -7.25 12.81
C PRO A 193 7.76 -8.17 11.74
N ALA A 194 8.59 -9.02 11.12
CA ALA A 194 8.16 -9.96 10.07
C ALA A 194 7.05 -10.92 10.55
N VAL A 195 6.96 -11.15 11.86
CA VAL A 195 5.89 -11.94 12.48
C VAL A 195 4.48 -11.43 12.12
N GLU A 196 4.34 -10.16 11.79
CA GLU A 196 3.05 -9.58 11.36
C GLU A 196 2.59 -10.18 10.03
N SER A 197 3.51 -10.30 9.05
CA SER A 197 3.21 -10.95 7.77
C SER A 197 3.06 -12.47 7.92
N PHE A 198 3.88 -13.11 8.74
CA PHE A 198 3.75 -14.55 9.05
C PHE A 198 2.40 -14.85 9.72
N ARG A 199 1.95 -13.98 10.63
CA ARG A 199 0.64 -14.11 11.26
C ARG A 199 -0.50 -14.11 10.24
N LEU A 200 -0.45 -13.21 9.24
CA LEU A 200 -1.45 -13.19 8.17
C LEU A 200 -1.38 -14.44 7.31
N GLN A 201 -0.18 -14.87 6.89
CA GLN A 201 0.01 -16.11 6.14
C GLN A 201 -0.57 -17.33 6.90
N HIS A 202 -0.26 -17.44 8.19
CA HIS A 202 -0.75 -18.55 9.03
C HIS A 202 -2.27 -18.48 9.24
N ALA A 203 -2.83 -17.28 9.42
CA ALA A 203 -4.26 -17.12 9.55
C ALA A 203 -5.01 -17.57 8.28
N LEU A 204 -4.52 -17.16 7.10
CA LEU A 204 -5.09 -17.59 5.82
C LEU A 204 -4.92 -19.11 5.60
N ALA A 205 -3.77 -19.67 5.94
CA ALA A 205 -3.52 -21.12 5.79
C ALA A 205 -4.42 -21.95 6.73
N ARG A 206 -4.62 -21.52 7.96
CA ARG A 206 -5.48 -22.21 8.93
C ARG A 206 -6.94 -22.29 8.50
N GLU A 207 -7.42 -21.26 7.80
CA GLU A 207 -8.79 -21.20 7.25
C GLU A 207 -8.87 -21.76 5.81
N GLU A 208 -7.78 -22.37 5.30
CA GLU A 208 -7.67 -22.89 3.91
C GLU A 208 -7.85 -21.82 2.82
N LEU A 209 -7.52 -20.56 3.14
CA LEU A 209 -7.71 -19.37 2.30
C LEU A 209 -6.42 -18.89 1.62
N ASN A 210 -5.38 -19.69 1.53
CA ASN A 210 -4.06 -19.27 1.03
C ASN A 210 -3.80 -19.55 -0.45
N LYS A 211 -4.81 -19.95 -1.22
CA LYS A 211 -4.67 -20.31 -2.65
C LYS A 211 -4.11 -19.18 -3.52
N ASN A 212 -4.52 -17.96 -3.26
CA ASN A 212 -4.14 -16.77 -4.03
C ASN A 212 -3.00 -15.98 -3.36
N LEU A 213 -2.36 -16.54 -2.32
CA LEU A 213 -1.30 -15.89 -1.57
C LEU A 213 0.08 -16.26 -2.13
N THR A 214 0.89 -15.23 -2.38
CA THR A 214 2.32 -15.35 -2.71
C THR A 214 3.13 -14.67 -1.63
N CYS A 215 4.11 -15.37 -1.05
CA CYS A 215 4.99 -14.83 -0.02
C CYS A 215 6.45 -14.90 -0.46
N VAL A 216 7.20 -13.84 -0.16
CA VAL A 216 8.67 -13.79 -0.33
C VAL A 216 9.26 -13.24 0.97
N TRP A 217 10.12 -14.04 1.59
CA TRP A 217 10.84 -13.71 2.83
C TRP A 217 12.32 -13.55 2.53
N GLU A 218 12.94 -12.49 3.05
CA GLU A 218 14.37 -12.23 2.83
C GLU A 218 15.13 -12.28 4.15
N ALA A 219 15.94 -13.34 4.31
CA ALA A 219 16.75 -13.54 5.52
C ALA A 219 17.78 -12.40 5.71
N GLY A 220 17.91 -11.92 6.95
CA GLY A 220 18.88 -10.88 7.33
C GLY A 220 18.54 -9.46 6.82
N VAL A 221 17.44 -9.29 6.11
CA VAL A 221 17.00 -7.96 5.65
C VAL A 221 16.20 -7.27 6.75
N LYS A 222 16.58 -6.04 7.07
CA LYS A 222 15.88 -5.15 7.99
C LYS A 222 14.77 -4.36 7.28
N HIS A 223 14.24 -3.30 7.93
CA HIS A 223 13.14 -2.46 7.42
C HIS A 223 13.56 -1.61 6.21
N ARG A 224 13.73 -2.22 5.05
CA ARG A 224 14.11 -1.56 3.79
C ARG A 224 13.63 -2.36 2.58
N ILE A 225 13.36 -1.67 1.49
CA ILE A 225 13.10 -2.32 0.18
C ILE A 225 14.43 -2.74 -0.44
N THR A 226 14.48 -3.98 -0.88
CA THR A 226 15.63 -4.55 -1.63
C THR A 226 15.33 -4.59 -3.13
N PRO A 227 16.34 -4.77 -4.00
CA PRO A 227 16.11 -5.05 -5.41
C PRO A 227 15.19 -6.25 -5.63
N LEU A 228 15.33 -7.32 -4.84
CA LEU A 228 14.45 -8.50 -4.91
C LEU A 228 13.00 -8.17 -4.56
N ALA A 229 12.76 -7.33 -3.54
CA ALA A 229 11.43 -6.86 -3.18
C ALA A 229 10.75 -6.12 -4.35
N LEU A 230 11.48 -5.17 -4.96
CA LEU A 230 10.98 -4.39 -6.10
C LEU A 230 10.69 -5.28 -7.31
N GLU A 231 11.62 -6.17 -7.66
CA GLU A 231 11.48 -7.08 -8.80
C GLU A 231 10.34 -8.08 -8.59
N SER A 232 10.21 -8.63 -7.38
CA SER A 232 9.15 -9.60 -7.06
C SER A 232 7.77 -8.95 -7.07
N ALA A 233 7.62 -7.73 -6.54
CA ALA A 233 6.38 -6.96 -6.62
C ALA A 233 6.03 -6.63 -8.09
N THR A 234 7.01 -6.21 -8.89
CA THR A 234 6.80 -5.93 -10.32
C THR A 234 6.33 -7.18 -11.08
N ARG A 235 6.97 -8.33 -10.87
CA ARG A 235 6.53 -9.62 -11.45
C ARG A 235 5.14 -10.01 -11.01
N PHE A 236 4.82 -9.83 -9.74
CA PHE A 236 3.48 -10.12 -9.21
C PHE A 236 2.40 -9.30 -9.92
N PHE A 237 2.57 -7.98 -10.04
CA PHE A 237 1.61 -7.14 -10.76
C PHE A 237 1.53 -7.54 -12.25
N THR A 238 2.65 -7.83 -12.91
CA THR A 238 2.67 -8.28 -14.31
C THR A 238 1.89 -9.59 -14.52
N ALA A 239 1.89 -10.48 -13.53
CA ALA A 239 1.19 -11.77 -13.63
C ALA A 239 -0.31 -11.68 -13.33
N HIS A 240 -0.76 -10.66 -12.57
CA HIS A 240 -2.11 -10.66 -12.01
C HIS A 240 -2.95 -9.43 -12.38
N LEU A 241 -2.33 -8.39 -12.90
CA LEU A 241 -2.98 -7.17 -13.35
C LEU A 241 -2.90 -7.01 -14.85
#